data_ee2ae78249baf9b3d81c6740a4993569
#
_entry.id   ee2ae78249baf9b3d81c6740a4993569
#
_cell.length_a   1.000
_cell.length_b   1.000
_cell.length_c   1.000
_cell.angle_alpha   90.00
_cell.angle_beta   90.00
_cell.angle_gamma   90.00
#
_symmetry.space_group_name_H-M   'P 1'
#
loop_
_entity.id
_entity.type
_entity.pdbx_description
1 polymer ?
#
loop_
_entity_poly.entity_id
_entity_poly.type
_entity_poly.pdbx_seq_one_letter_code
_entity_poly.pdbx_strand_id
1 'polypeptide(L)'
;MDAMTDFLTSYVVAAGAGLAGDPGMKASGQSTGGALSVFETSIGAGPPLHVHDQDDECFYVLDGALSVRCGREEFDAAAGSFVFLPRGRPHRFWAAGPAARLLLIAVPGGIEDYFREINAASGDDERTRIGERYGIRVVAG
;
A
#
# COMPACT_ATOMS: atom_id res chain seq x y z
N MET A 1 -30.33 -13.49 -11.08
CA MET A 1 -29.27 -13.83 -10.13
C MET A 1 -29.87 -13.89 -8.74
N ASP A 2 -29.55 -14.91 -7.99
CA ASP A 2 -29.99 -15.00 -6.60
C ASP A 2 -29.28 -13.92 -5.77
N ALA A 3 -30.03 -13.21 -4.92
CA ALA A 3 -29.47 -12.17 -4.04
C ALA A 3 -28.33 -12.70 -3.15
N MET A 4 -28.35 -14.00 -2.81
CA MET A 4 -27.29 -14.63 -2.02
C MET A 4 -25.94 -14.64 -2.70
N THR A 5 -25.90 -14.61 -4.05
CA THR A 5 -24.64 -14.61 -4.80
C THR A 5 -23.98 -13.23 -4.88
N ASP A 6 -24.72 -12.17 -4.47
CA ASP A 6 -24.22 -10.82 -4.50
C ASP A 6 -23.45 -10.43 -3.23
N PHE A 7 -23.51 -11.25 -2.18
CA PHE A 7 -22.81 -10.98 -0.93
C PHE A 7 -21.34 -11.39 -1.02
N LEU A 8 -20.48 -10.53 -0.45
CA LEU A 8 -19.08 -10.86 -0.29
C LEU A 8 -18.94 -12.03 0.69
N THR A 9 -17.95 -12.86 0.40
CA THR A 9 -17.66 -14.04 1.22
C THR A 9 -16.57 -13.69 2.23
N SER A 10 -16.76 -14.10 3.49
CA SER A 10 -15.69 -14.07 4.47
C SER A 10 -14.63 -15.09 4.08
N TYR A 11 -13.36 -14.81 4.39
CA TYR A 11 -12.28 -15.74 4.08
C TYR A 11 -11.13 -15.58 5.06
N VAL A 12 -10.26 -16.57 5.08
CA VAL A 12 -8.98 -16.50 5.78
C VAL A 12 -7.87 -16.77 4.78
N VAL A 13 -6.81 -15.97 4.85
CA VAL A 13 -5.57 -16.23 4.13
C VAL A 13 -4.58 -16.78 5.17
N ALA A 14 -4.20 -18.04 5.01
CA ALA A 14 -3.33 -18.70 5.97
C ALA A 14 -1.93 -18.05 6.02
N ALA A 15 -1.23 -18.26 7.12
CA ALA A 15 0.14 -17.77 7.26
C ALA A 15 1.01 -18.23 6.09
N GLY A 16 1.75 -17.32 5.48
CA GLY A 16 2.60 -17.59 4.32
C GLY A 16 1.86 -17.73 3.00
N ALA A 17 0.52 -17.71 3.00
CA ALA A 17 -0.29 -17.77 1.78
C ALA A 17 -0.76 -16.39 1.38
N GLY A 18 -1.21 -16.27 0.13
CA GLY A 18 -1.76 -15.04 -0.41
C GLY A 18 -2.77 -15.30 -1.51
N LEU A 19 -3.47 -14.25 -1.90
CA LEU A 19 -4.48 -14.30 -2.96
C LEU A 19 -3.82 -14.39 -4.34
N ALA A 20 -4.46 -15.12 -5.26
CA ALA A 20 -4.07 -15.19 -6.67
C ALA A 20 -2.59 -15.60 -6.86
N GLY A 21 -2.04 -16.42 -5.98
CA GLY A 21 -0.66 -16.88 -6.07
C GLY A 21 0.38 -15.86 -5.63
N ASP A 22 -0.02 -14.73 -5.08
CA ASP A 22 0.88 -13.72 -4.53
C ASP A 22 0.90 -13.87 -3.00
N PRO A 23 2.01 -14.39 -2.41
CA PRO A 23 2.07 -14.63 -0.96
C PRO A 23 1.92 -13.38 -0.11
N GLY A 24 2.23 -12.21 -0.68
CA GLY A 24 2.09 -10.93 0.03
C GLY A 24 0.66 -10.41 0.05
N MET A 25 -0.17 -10.78 -0.92
CA MET A 25 -1.52 -10.23 -1.06
C MET A 25 -2.49 -10.86 -0.07
N LYS A 26 -2.95 -10.10 0.90
CA LYS A 26 -3.88 -10.60 1.94
C LYS A 26 -5.32 -10.20 1.67
N ALA A 27 -5.53 -9.02 1.07
CA ALA A 27 -6.84 -8.55 0.65
C ALA A 27 -6.66 -7.64 -0.57
N SER A 28 -7.61 -7.70 -1.50
CA SER A 28 -7.60 -6.90 -2.71
C SER A 28 -8.90 -6.12 -2.85
N GLY A 29 -8.92 -5.14 -3.75
CA GLY A 29 -10.16 -4.47 -4.11
C GLY A 29 -11.23 -5.48 -4.54
N GLN A 30 -10.84 -6.46 -5.36
CA GLN A 30 -11.78 -7.49 -5.81
C GLN A 30 -12.27 -8.38 -4.67
N SER A 31 -11.37 -8.82 -3.78
CA SER A 31 -11.75 -9.75 -2.70
C SER A 31 -12.60 -9.10 -1.61
N THR A 32 -12.63 -7.77 -1.54
CA THR A 32 -13.32 -7.02 -0.49
C THR A 32 -14.42 -6.09 -1.01
N GLY A 33 -14.78 -6.21 -2.30
CA GLY A 33 -15.75 -5.31 -2.90
C GLY A 33 -15.33 -3.85 -2.92
N GLY A 34 -14.04 -3.59 -3.03
CA GLY A 34 -13.46 -2.26 -3.07
C GLY A 34 -13.14 -1.66 -1.71
N ALA A 35 -13.35 -2.41 -0.60
CA ALA A 35 -13.20 -1.84 0.74
C ALA A 35 -11.77 -1.51 1.11
N LEU A 36 -10.85 -2.44 0.86
CA LEU A 36 -9.45 -2.25 1.23
C LEU A 36 -8.53 -3.19 0.44
N SER A 37 -7.25 -2.86 0.45
CA SER A 37 -6.19 -3.76 -0.02
C SER A 37 -5.18 -3.91 1.10
N VAL A 38 -4.65 -5.12 1.29
CA VAL A 38 -3.66 -5.42 2.32
C VAL A 38 -2.53 -6.26 1.75
N PHE A 39 -1.31 -5.80 1.93
CA PHE A 39 -0.10 -6.50 1.50
C PHE A 39 0.84 -6.69 2.67
N GLU A 40 1.44 -7.87 2.75
CA GLU A 40 2.64 -8.05 3.57
C GLU A 40 3.85 -7.87 2.66
N THR A 41 4.72 -6.93 2.99
CA THR A 41 5.85 -6.57 2.14
C THR A 41 7.05 -6.13 2.96
N SER A 42 8.21 -6.11 2.33
CA SER A 42 9.45 -5.59 2.90
C SER A 42 9.81 -4.26 2.23
N ILE A 43 10.26 -3.32 3.06
CA ILE A 43 10.68 -2.00 2.59
C ILE A 43 12.16 -1.82 2.88
N GLY A 44 12.88 -1.30 1.89
CA GLY A 44 14.26 -0.84 2.04
C GLY A 44 14.32 0.69 1.97
N ALA A 45 14.81 1.22 0.85
CA ALA A 45 14.93 2.67 0.63
C ALA A 45 13.58 3.38 0.49
N GLY A 46 12.53 2.62 0.17
CA GLY A 46 11.18 3.15 0.00
C GLY A 46 10.99 4.00 -1.25
N PRO A 47 9.76 4.51 -1.44
CA PRO A 47 9.44 5.35 -2.59
C PRO A 47 9.91 6.80 -2.39
N PRO A 48 9.95 7.60 -3.46
CA PRO A 48 10.14 9.04 -3.33
C PRO A 48 8.94 9.70 -2.64
N LEU A 49 9.09 10.97 -2.25
CA LEU A 49 7.98 11.74 -1.69
C LEU A 49 6.84 11.82 -2.70
N HIS A 50 5.64 11.45 -2.29
CA HIS A 50 4.49 11.37 -3.18
C HIS A 50 3.19 11.66 -2.44
N VAL A 51 2.12 11.88 -3.20
CA VAL A 51 0.78 12.14 -2.66
C VAL A 51 -0.19 11.13 -3.25
N HIS A 52 -1.04 10.57 -2.40
CA HIS A 52 -2.22 9.81 -2.82
C HIS A 52 -3.44 10.72 -2.70
N ASP A 53 -4.13 10.98 -3.81
CA ASP A 53 -5.32 11.83 -3.80
C ASP A 53 -6.61 11.05 -3.54
N GLN A 54 -6.59 9.72 -3.69
CA GLN A 54 -7.80 8.90 -3.68
C GLN A 54 -7.86 7.85 -2.57
N ASP A 55 -6.76 7.58 -1.89
CA ASP A 55 -6.73 6.53 -0.86
C ASP A 55 -5.89 6.93 0.33
N ASP A 56 -6.32 6.46 1.50
CA ASP A 56 -5.53 6.50 2.71
C ASP A 56 -4.62 5.27 2.75
N GLU A 57 -3.41 5.43 3.31
CA GLU A 57 -2.46 4.35 3.43
C GLU A 57 -2.07 4.16 4.89
N CYS A 58 -2.05 2.92 5.34
CA CYS A 58 -1.70 2.58 6.71
C CYS A 58 -0.63 1.50 6.70
N PHE A 59 0.18 1.47 7.76
CA PHE A 59 1.16 0.42 7.97
C PHE A 59 1.03 -0.16 9.37
N TYR A 60 1.15 -1.46 9.45
CA TYR A 60 1.42 -2.15 10.71
C TYR A 60 2.80 -2.79 10.61
N VAL A 61 3.74 -2.34 11.42
CA VAL A 61 5.13 -2.80 11.33
C VAL A 61 5.25 -4.16 12.00
N LEU A 62 5.74 -5.16 11.26
CA LEU A 62 5.86 -6.53 11.73
C LEU A 62 7.26 -6.85 12.24
N ASP A 63 8.28 -6.28 11.60
CA ASP A 63 9.67 -6.56 11.95
C ASP A 63 10.54 -5.38 11.52
N GLY A 64 11.62 -5.12 12.27
CA GLY A 64 12.46 -3.96 12.03
C GLY A 64 11.80 -2.67 12.49
N ALA A 65 12.18 -1.56 11.87
CA ALA A 65 11.60 -0.25 12.15
C ALA A 65 11.47 0.55 10.85
N LEU A 66 10.41 1.32 10.77
CA LEU A 66 10.09 2.16 9.63
C LEU A 66 10.32 3.62 10.01
N SER A 67 10.97 4.39 9.15
CA SER A 67 11.04 5.84 9.26
C SER A 67 10.02 6.44 8.30
N VAL A 68 9.29 7.46 8.74
CA VAL A 68 8.16 8.04 8.00
C VAL A 68 8.27 9.55 8.01
N ARG A 69 8.03 10.15 6.86
CA ARG A 69 7.76 11.58 6.74
C ARG A 69 6.36 11.76 6.17
N CYS A 70 5.54 12.57 6.86
CA CYS A 70 4.20 12.94 6.38
C CYS A 70 4.01 14.44 6.57
N GLY A 71 3.88 15.18 5.47
CA GLY A 71 3.93 16.62 5.52
C GLY A 71 5.27 17.09 6.07
N ARG A 72 5.25 17.80 7.20
CA ARG A 72 6.45 18.26 7.89
C ARG A 72 6.87 17.37 9.06
N GLU A 73 6.05 16.38 9.40
CA GLU A 73 6.30 15.51 10.53
C GLU A 73 7.20 14.34 10.11
N GLU A 74 8.14 14.02 10.95
CA GLU A 74 8.98 12.82 10.82
C GLU A 74 8.92 12.02 12.10
N PHE A 75 8.81 10.71 11.97
CA PHE A 75 8.79 9.80 13.11
C PHE A 75 9.26 8.41 12.69
N ASP A 76 9.68 7.65 13.70
CA ASP A 76 10.03 6.25 13.54
C ASP A 76 8.94 5.37 14.13
N ALA A 77 8.72 4.22 13.53
CA ALA A 77 7.74 3.24 13.97
C ALA A 77 8.42 1.89 14.13
N ALA A 78 8.56 1.44 15.37
CA ALA A 78 9.13 0.14 15.68
C ALA A 78 8.11 -0.99 15.41
N ALA A 79 8.59 -2.24 15.40
CA ALA A 79 7.71 -3.40 15.28
C ALA A 79 6.56 -3.35 16.29
N GLY A 80 5.34 -3.62 15.82
CA GLY A 80 4.13 -3.49 16.63
C GLY A 80 3.45 -2.13 16.55
N SER A 81 4.04 -1.17 15.85
CA SER A 81 3.46 0.17 15.68
C SER A 81 2.50 0.23 14.49
N PHE A 82 1.50 1.09 14.60
CA PHE A 82 0.56 1.40 13.54
C PHE A 82 0.80 2.82 13.03
N VAL A 83 0.84 3.00 11.72
CA VAL A 83 1.04 4.29 11.06
C VAL A 83 -0.16 4.59 10.17
N PHE A 84 -0.69 5.80 10.24
CA PHE A 84 -1.76 6.26 9.36
C PHE A 84 -1.27 7.44 8.53
N LEU A 85 -1.38 7.31 7.20
CA LEU A 85 -1.02 8.35 6.24
C LEU A 85 -2.28 8.78 5.49
N PRO A 86 -2.88 9.93 5.84
CA PRO A 86 -4.10 10.37 5.20
C PRO A 86 -3.86 10.77 3.75
N ARG A 87 -4.85 10.54 2.90
CA ARG A 87 -4.82 11.02 1.52
C ARG A 87 -4.62 12.53 1.48
N GLY A 88 -4.02 13.00 0.40
CA GLY A 88 -3.83 14.42 0.16
C GLY A 88 -2.60 15.03 0.85
N ARG A 89 -1.89 14.29 1.67
CA ARG A 89 -0.67 14.78 2.31
C ARG A 89 0.56 14.10 1.72
N PRO A 90 1.59 14.86 1.34
CA PRO A 90 2.83 14.27 0.84
C PRO A 90 3.48 13.38 1.90
N HIS A 91 3.89 12.18 1.52
CA HIS A 91 4.57 11.28 2.42
C HIS A 91 5.63 10.44 1.73
N ARG A 92 6.55 9.94 2.52
CA ARG A 92 7.50 8.90 2.14
C ARG A 92 7.84 8.08 3.36
N PHE A 93 8.37 6.89 3.13
CA PHE A 93 8.77 5.99 4.20
C PHE A 93 9.93 5.11 3.73
N TRP A 94 10.74 4.70 4.67
CA TRP A 94 11.93 3.89 4.39
C TRP A 94 12.28 3.08 5.64
N ALA A 95 13.07 2.02 5.46
CA ALA A 95 13.54 1.25 6.61
C ALA A 95 14.54 2.08 7.43
N ALA A 96 14.36 2.10 8.74
CA ALA A 96 15.30 2.77 9.64
C ALA A 96 16.62 1.98 9.78
N GLY A 97 16.59 0.69 9.43
CA GLY A 97 17.76 -0.19 9.36
C GLY A 97 17.86 -0.82 7.97
N PRO A 98 18.40 -2.06 7.86
CA PRO A 98 18.54 -2.71 6.55
C PRO A 98 17.23 -2.97 5.84
N ALA A 99 16.19 -3.36 6.57
CA ALA A 99 14.86 -3.61 6.04
C ALA A 99 13.81 -3.54 7.13
N ALA A 100 12.56 -3.28 6.74
CA ALA A 100 11.40 -3.36 7.62
C ALA A 100 10.33 -4.20 6.93
N ARG A 101 9.68 -5.10 7.68
CA ARG A 101 8.52 -5.86 7.20
C ARG A 101 7.26 -5.25 7.79
N LEU A 102 6.26 -5.11 6.95
CA LEU A 102 5.02 -4.47 7.36
C LEU A 102 3.81 -5.02 6.60
N LEU A 103 2.62 -4.76 7.15
CA LEU A 103 1.39 -4.79 6.39
C LEU A 103 1.13 -3.40 5.86
N LEU A 104 0.96 -3.29 4.55
CA LEU A 104 0.52 -2.06 3.89
C LEU A 104 -0.98 -2.21 3.65
N ILE A 105 -1.75 -1.22 4.11
CA ILE A 105 -3.20 -1.22 4.01
C ILE A 105 -3.63 0.04 3.27
N ALA A 106 -4.37 -0.12 2.19
CA ALA A 106 -4.91 1.00 1.42
C ALA A 106 -6.44 0.98 1.46
N VAL A 107 -7.04 2.14 1.68
CA VAL A 107 -8.50 2.33 1.76
C VAL A 107 -8.90 3.54 0.91
N PRO A 108 -9.77 3.37 -0.09
CA PRO A 108 -10.39 2.13 -0.56
C PRO A 108 -9.38 1.18 -1.20
N GLY A 109 -9.83 -0.04 -1.52
CA GLY A 109 -9.00 -1.06 -2.16
C GLY A 109 -8.80 -0.81 -3.64
N GLY A 110 -7.81 -1.54 -4.21
CA GLY A 110 -7.51 -1.48 -5.64
C GLY A 110 -6.11 -0.99 -5.99
N ILE A 111 -5.32 -0.56 -5.00
CA ILE A 111 -3.96 -0.04 -5.26
C ILE A 111 -3.02 -1.09 -5.86
N GLU A 112 -3.36 -2.37 -5.76
CA GLU A 112 -2.60 -3.45 -6.38
C GLU A 112 -2.49 -3.27 -7.89
N ASP A 113 -3.51 -2.72 -8.53
CA ASP A 113 -3.48 -2.44 -9.97
C ASP A 113 -2.43 -1.38 -10.30
N TYR A 114 -2.33 -0.34 -9.48
CA TYR A 114 -1.28 0.67 -9.63
C TYR A 114 0.10 0.04 -9.50
N PHE A 115 0.33 -0.76 -8.46
CA PHE A 115 1.64 -1.38 -8.24
C PHE A 115 2.03 -2.29 -9.40
N ARG A 116 1.09 -3.06 -9.94
CA ARG A 116 1.36 -3.92 -11.09
C ARG A 116 1.77 -3.10 -12.30
N GLU A 117 1.06 -2.03 -12.60
CA GLU A 117 1.33 -1.18 -13.75
C GLU A 117 2.63 -0.40 -13.60
N ILE A 118 2.87 0.18 -12.41
CA ILE A 118 4.08 0.99 -12.19
C ILE A 118 5.35 0.13 -12.24
N ASN A 119 5.28 -1.12 -11.79
CA ASN A 119 6.40 -2.04 -11.84
C ASN A 119 6.71 -2.51 -13.26
N ALA A 120 5.73 -2.51 -14.14
CA ALA A 120 5.89 -2.88 -15.56
C ALA A 120 6.23 -1.69 -16.44
N ALA A 121 6.22 -0.47 -15.93
CA ALA A 121 6.42 0.74 -16.72
C ALA A 121 7.85 0.89 -17.23
N SER A 122 7.99 1.47 -18.42
CA SER A 122 9.26 1.69 -19.12
C SER A 122 9.62 3.17 -19.15
N GLY A 123 9.95 3.75 -18.01
CA GLY A 123 10.43 5.12 -17.93
C GLY A 123 9.50 6.06 -17.19
N ASP A 124 9.99 7.27 -16.95
CA ASP A 124 9.32 8.23 -16.07
C ASP A 124 8.04 8.81 -16.64
N ASP A 125 7.97 9.02 -17.95
CA ASP A 125 6.76 9.56 -18.59
C ASP A 125 5.59 8.57 -18.45
N GLU A 126 5.85 7.29 -18.65
CA GLU A 126 4.83 6.26 -18.48
C GLU A 126 4.40 6.14 -17.01
N ARG A 127 5.35 6.18 -16.08
CA ARG A 127 5.05 6.17 -14.64
C ARG A 127 4.18 7.35 -14.22
N THR A 128 4.46 8.53 -14.76
CA THR A 128 3.66 9.72 -14.49
C THR A 128 2.22 9.54 -14.98
N ARG A 129 2.02 9.02 -16.18
CA ARG A 129 0.68 8.78 -16.72
C ARG A 129 -0.09 7.72 -15.91
N ILE A 130 0.60 6.67 -15.49
CA ILE A 130 0.00 5.66 -14.61
C ILE A 130 -0.42 6.30 -13.30
N GLY A 131 0.45 7.08 -12.67
CA GLY A 131 0.14 7.78 -11.44
C GLY A 131 -1.10 8.67 -11.57
N GLU A 132 -1.21 9.42 -12.65
CA GLU A 132 -2.38 10.27 -12.90
C GLU A 132 -3.69 9.50 -12.89
N ARG A 133 -3.72 8.29 -13.46
CA ARG A 133 -4.93 7.47 -13.47
C ARG A 133 -5.35 7.01 -12.08
N TYR A 134 -4.40 6.84 -11.18
CA TYR A 134 -4.66 6.36 -9.81
C TYR A 134 -4.63 7.46 -8.76
N GLY A 135 -4.45 8.71 -9.17
CA GLY A 135 -4.38 9.82 -8.24
C GLY A 135 -3.11 9.82 -7.38
N ILE A 136 -2.02 9.26 -7.89
CA ILE A 136 -0.74 9.16 -7.18
C ILE A 136 0.31 9.94 -7.98
N ARG A 137 0.98 10.89 -7.33
CA ARG A 137 1.96 11.73 -7.99
C ARG A 137 3.18 11.95 -7.10
N VAL A 138 4.36 11.92 -7.72
CA VAL A 138 5.62 12.26 -7.07
C VAL A 138 5.70 13.79 -6.95
N VAL A 139 6.15 14.27 -5.82
CA VAL A 139 6.28 15.71 -5.55
C VAL A 139 7.71 16.04 -5.12
N ALA A 140 8.10 17.29 -5.34
CA ALA A 140 9.39 17.80 -4.92
C ALA A 140 9.39 18.10 -3.41
N GLY A 141 10.54 17.96 -2.79
CA GLY A 141 10.71 18.25 -1.37
C GLY A 141 11.74 17.42 -0.68
#